data_236c9713c1cf4c5e32ba252bb056d861
#
_entry.id   236c9713c1cf4c5e32ba252bb056d861
#
_cell.length_a   1.000
_cell.length_b   1.000
_cell.length_c   1.000
_cell.angle_alpha   90.00
_cell.angle_beta   90.00
_cell.angle_gamma   90.00
#
_symmetry.space_group_name_H-M   'P 1'
#
loop_
_entity.id
_entity.type
_entity.pdbx_description
1 polymer ?
#
loop_
_entity_poly.entity_id
_entity_poly.type
_entity_poly.pdbx_seq_one_letter_code
_entity_poly.pdbx_strand_id
1 'polypeptide(L)'
;MFDIHEELKKLPDKPGVYIMKDENGAIIYVGKAVVLKNRVRQYFQASANHSPKVLAMVAKVREFEYIVTDTELEALILECNLIKKHKPRFNILLKDDKNYPYIKMTMNDEYPRILMTRRVDKDGAKYFGPYSNVFSVREAINLVKKIFPIKTCKKVLPRDTGKERPCLNYHIKQCMGPCTGKIDREEYRSMMKDICTFLDGKHEEVVRKLEERMHTAAGELDFERAASLRNKLTSLRHISEEQKVLSTSMADQDVIGLAKDRTDTCIQVFFIRGGKVLGREHFIFEGVGEGETQELLSSFIKQFYSDKASGIPSEILLQEGVEEAGIMENWLGIIRGGRVYIRIPQRGEKLHLVEMVSQNARIALQQFRERMSVEGEALREGLSGMAEILGLEEPPHRIEAFDISNTGTSEIVASMVVFEDGLPSKKEYRRFKVKSTDKQNDYASMQEVIYRRFKRAETESGTGGQVPCPVQERDKVPVPLSHKFSNLPDLILLDGGLGHVNAISQVLKDLNIGTPAYGMVKDDNHRTRGLVMPGRETDIRKNLPVLRMVTSIQDEAHRFAVEYNRKLREKRYTVSILDEIEGIGPKRKNALLKHFGSISRIRQAGLDDLMGVEGVSRSAAEKICEFFSNEAGK
;
A
#
# COMPACT_ATOMS: atom_id res chain seq x y z
N MET A 1 -13.52 -29.81 22.42
CA MET A 1 -12.78 -28.65 22.91
C MET A 1 -11.31 -28.91 22.64
N PHE A 2 -10.58 -28.03 21.98
CA PHE A 2 -9.16 -28.23 21.68
C PHE A 2 -8.35 -28.19 22.99
N ASP A 3 -7.67 -29.30 23.34
CA ASP A 3 -6.81 -29.34 24.52
C ASP A 3 -5.37 -29.09 24.11
N ILE A 4 -4.88 -27.90 24.42
CA ILE A 4 -3.53 -27.46 24.07
C ILE A 4 -2.48 -28.43 24.65
N HIS A 5 -2.64 -28.92 25.88
CA HIS A 5 -1.66 -29.80 26.53
C HIS A 5 -1.58 -31.19 25.86
N GLU A 6 -2.70 -31.74 25.43
CA GLU A 6 -2.71 -33.01 24.70
C GLU A 6 -2.14 -32.85 23.27
N GLU A 7 -2.44 -31.74 22.59
CA GLU A 7 -1.92 -31.50 21.25
C GLU A 7 -0.41 -31.19 21.24
N LEU A 8 0.12 -30.56 22.31
CA LEU A 8 1.56 -30.37 22.48
C LEU A 8 2.35 -31.69 22.56
N LYS A 9 1.73 -32.79 23.01
CA LYS A 9 2.37 -34.10 23.05
C LYS A 9 2.53 -34.74 21.66
N LYS A 10 1.65 -34.43 20.72
CA LYS A 10 1.61 -34.96 19.34
C LYS A 10 2.57 -34.25 18.40
N LEU A 11 3.19 -33.14 18.81
CA LEU A 11 4.10 -32.38 17.96
C LEU A 11 5.32 -33.19 17.52
N PRO A 12 5.66 -33.20 16.21
CA PRO A 12 6.79 -33.95 15.69
C PRO A 12 8.13 -33.26 15.95
N ASP A 13 9.19 -34.06 16.02
CA ASP A 13 10.58 -33.60 16.08
C ASP A 13 11.11 -33.29 14.68
N LYS A 14 10.39 -32.44 13.90
CA LYS A 14 10.68 -32.06 12.53
C LYS A 14 10.58 -30.54 12.34
N PRO A 15 11.23 -29.99 11.29
CA PRO A 15 11.03 -28.59 10.94
C PRO A 15 9.61 -28.33 10.41
N GLY A 16 9.15 -27.09 10.56
CA GLY A 16 7.84 -26.71 10.07
C GLY A 16 7.38 -25.34 10.55
N VAL A 17 6.13 -25.04 10.24
CA VAL A 17 5.47 -23.80 10.59
C VAL A 17 4.30 -24.09 11.51
N TYR A 18 4.14 -23.28 12.56
CA TYR A 18 3.01 -23.34 13.48
C TYR A 18 2.17 -22.06 13.36
N ILE A 19 0.86 -22.22 13.52
CA ILE A 19 -0.16 -21.19 13.30
C ILE A 19 -1.03 -21.14 14.56
N MET A 20 -1.03 -20.02 15.27
CA MET A 20 -1.81 -19.84 16.49
C MET A 20 -3.08 -19.06 16.18
N LYS A 21 -4.21 -19.54 16.74
CA LYS A 21 -5.55 -18.98 16.53
C LYS A 21 -6.20 -18.56 17.83
N ASP A 22 -7.05 -17.54 17.76
CA ASP A 22 -7.88 -17.08 18.87
C ASP A 22 -9.22 -17.84 18.98
N GLU A 23 -10.07 -17.42 19.92
CA GLU A 23 -11.40 -17.99 20.17
C GLU A 23 -12.36 -17.93 18.96
N ASN A 24 -12.11 -17.01 18.02
CA ASN A 24 -12.91 -16.84 16.81
C ASN A 24 -12.33 -17.61 15.62
N GLY A 25 -11.25 -18.39 15.82
CA GLY A 25 -10.53 -19.09 14.75
C GLY A 25 -9.66 -18.16 13.90
N ALA A 26 -9.49 -16.89 14.29
CA ALA A 26 -8.64 -15.95 13.57
C ALA A 26 -7.16 -16.25 13.84
N ILE A 27 -6.35 -16.26 12.78
CA ILE A 27 -4.90 -16.45 12.88
C ILE A 27 -4.29 -15.21 13.50
N ILE A 28 -3.70 -15.37 14.70
CA ILE A 28 -3.09 -14.27 15.47
C ILE A 28 -1.58 -14.27 15.43
N TYR A 29 -0.95 -15.41 15.16
CA TYR A 29 0.51 -15.53 15.03
C TYR A 29 0.88 -16.70 14.11
N VAL A 30 1.95 -16.52 13.34
CA VAL A 30 2.59 -17.55 12.52
C VAL A 30 4.08 -17.55 12.82
N GLY A 31 4.67 -18.71 13.05
CA GLY A 31 6.10 -18.84 13.29
C GLY A 31 6.64 -20.14 12.76
N LYS A 32 7.93 -20.17 12.42
CA LYS A 32 8.64 -21.39 12.02
C LYS A 32 9.40 -22.02 13.20
N ALA A 33 9.74 -23.27 13.06
CA ALA A 33 10.58 -23.99 13.99
C ALA A 33 11.52 -24.96 13.26
N VAL A 34 12.74 -25.08 13.76
CA VAL A 34 13.67 -26.18 13.39
C VAL A 34 13.14 -27.51 13.93
N VAL A 35 12.60 -27.47 15.15
CA VAL A 35 11.91 -28.58 15.83
C VAL A 35 10.60 -28.05 16.39
N LEU A 36 9.50 -28.39 15.74
CA LEU A 36 8.14 -27.93 16.10
C LEU A 36 7.82 -28.18 17.57
N LYS A 37 8.12 -29.38 18.06
CA LYS A 37 7.84 -29.80 19.44
C LYS A 37 8.51 -28.88 20.47
N ASN A 38 9.77 -28.56 20.29
CA ASN A 38 10.53 -27.73 21.23
C ASN A 38 10.04 -26.28 21.21
N ARG A 39 9.89 -25.70 20.01
CA ARG A 39 9.54 -24.29 19.84
C ARG A 39 8.12 -23.99 20.30
N VAL A 40 7.14 -24.81 19.93
CA VAL A 40 5.73 -24.58 20.31
C VAL A 40 5.53 -24.80 21.81
N ARG A 41 6.14 -25.85 22.41
CA ARG A 41 6.07 -26.07 23.86
C ARG A 41 6.63 -24.91 24.67
N GLN A 42 7.70 -24.29 24.21
CA GLN A 42 8.34 -23.17 24.91
C GLN A 42 7.36 -22.03 25.22
N TYR A 43 6.39 -21.74 24.34
CA TYR A 43 5.38 -20.70 24.58
C TYR A 43 4.46 -21.00 25.76
N PHE A 44 4.21 -22.26 26.06
CA PHE A 44 3.26 -22.70 27.09
C PHE A 44 3.93 -23.18 28.38
N GLN A 45 5.26 -23.03 28.48
CA GLN A 45 6.00 -23.35 29.72
C GLN A 45 5.91 -22.21 30.72
N ALA A 46 5.47 -22.51 31.95
CA ALA A 46 5.35 -21.51 33.02
C ALA A 46 6.69 -20.89 33.49
N SER A 47 7.82 -21.59 33.24
CA SER A 47 9.16 -21.15 33.58
C SER A 47 9.85 -20.27 32.54
N ALA A 48 9.22 -20.06 31.35
CA ALA A 48 9.81 -19.30 30.28
C ALA A 48 9.66 -17.78 30.54
N ASN A 49 10.77 -17.06 30.46
CA ASN A 49 10.79 -15.61 30.64
C ASN A 49 10.35 -14.94 29.33
N HIS A 50 9.04 -14.78 29.13
CA HIS A 50 8.45 -14.23 27.92
C HIS A 50 8.34 -12.71 27.97
N SER A 51 8.50 -12.04 26.80
CA SER A 51 8.19 -10.62 26.69
C SER A 51 6.69 -10.35 26.93
N PRO A 52 6.31 -9.13 27.37
CA PRO A 52 4.89 -8.77 27.57
C PRO A 52 4.01 -9.05 26.35
N LYS A 53 4.55 -8.88 25.14
CA LYS A 53 3.89 -9.15 23.88
C LYS A 53 3.59 -10.64 23.70
N VAL A 54 4.56 -11.51 23.99
CA VAL A 54 4.39 -12.96 23.92
C VAL A 54 3.38 -13.43 24.96
N LEU A 55 3.42 -12.92 26.19
CA LEU A 55 2.42 -13.21 27.23
C LEU A 55 1.01 -12.82 26.78
N ALA A 56 0.84 -11.63 26.21
CA ALA A 56 -0.44 -11.16 25.67
C ALA A 56 -0.93 -12.01 24.49
N MET A 57 -0.03 -12.54 23.68
CA MET A 57 -0.34 -13.47 22.60
C MET A 57 -0.82 -14.82 23.16
N VAL A 58 -0.03 -15.43 24.03
CA VAL A 58 -0.33 -16.76 24.62
C VAL A 58 -1.67 -16.76 25.35
N ALA A 59 -1.99 -15.68 26.09
CA ALA A 59 -3.29 -15.53 26.76
C ALA A 59 -4.50 -15.58 25.80
N LYS A 60 -4.31 -15.24 24.53
CA LYS A 60 -5.35 -15.24 23.50
C LYS A 60 -5.39 -16.49 22.63
N VAL A 61 -4.35 -17.31 22.67
CA VAL A 61 -4.32 -18.57 21.92
C VAL A 61 -5.37 -19.53 22.49
N ARG A 62 -6.19 -20.09 21.60
CA ARG A 62 -7.16 -21.14 21.93
C ARG A 62 -6.92 -22.43 21.16
N GLU A 63 -6.29 -22.31 20.00
CA GLU A 63 -5.97 -23.42 19.12
C GLU A 63 -4.66 -23.15 18.40
N PHE A 64 -3.92 -24.19 18.07
CA PHE A 64 -2.81 -24.09 17.14
C PHE A 64 -2.84 -25.21 16.11
N GLU A 65 -2.36 -24.92 14.92
CA GLU A 65 -2.11 -25.86 13.83
C GLU A 65 -0.62 -25.86 13.50
N TYR A 66 -0.16 -26.93 12.86
CA TYR A 66 1.21 -26.97 12.36
C TYR A 66 1.28 -27.65 10.99
N ILE A 67 2.28 -27.25 10.20
CA ILE A 67 2.60 -27.83 8.90
C ILE A 67 4.06 -28.29 8.96
N VAL A 68 4.28 -29.57 8.76
CA VAL A 68 5.63 -30.16 8.72
C VAL A 68 6.24 -29.90 7.35
N THR A 69 7.52 -29.54 7.33
CA THR A 69 8.31 -29.36 6.09
C THR A 69 9.50 -30.29 6.10
N ASP A 70 10.08 -30.55 4.93
CA ASP A 70 11.26 -31.41 4.83
C ASP A 70 12.53 -30.67 5.25
N THR A 71 12.58 -29.35 5.04
CA THR A 71 13.75 -28.53 5.33
C THR A 71 13.37 -27.24 6.09
N GLU A 72 14.35 -26.67 6.82
CA GLU A 72 14.20 -25.38 7.48
C GLU A 72 13.99 -24.22 6.47
N LEU A 73 14.54 -24.35 5.28
CA LEU A 73 14.37 -23.38 4.20
C LEU A 73 12.90 -23.37 3.72
N GLU A 74 12.30 -24.53 3.55
CA GLU A 74 10.88 -24.62 3.22
C GLU A 74 9.99 -24.04 4.32
N ALA A 75 10.33 -24.30 5.60
CA ALA A 75 9.65 -23.68 6.74
C ALA A 75 9.73 -22.15 6.68
N LEU A 76 10.89 -21.57 6.36
CA LEU A 76 11.10 -20.14 6.21
C LEU A 76 10.21 -19.55 5.10
N ILE A 77 10.20 -20.18 3.92
CA ILE A 77 9.42 -19.72 2.77
C ILE A 77 7.92 -19.80 3.09
N LEU A 78 7.49 -20.89 3.72
CA LEU A 78 6.09 -21.09 4.09
C LEU A 78 5.63 -20.07 5.16
N GLU A 79 6.46 -19.82 6.19
CA GLU A 79 6.23 -18.78 7.20
C GLU A 79 6.02 -17.41 6.54
N CYS A 80 6.94 -16.99 5.65
CA CYS A 80 6.84 -15.72 4.93
C CYS A 80 5.53 -15.60 4.15
N ASN A 81 5.14 -16.66 3.43
CA ASN A 81 3.92 -16.68 2.62
C ASN A 81 2.66 -16.61 3.50
N LEU A 82 2.62 -17.31 4.62
CA LEU A 82 1.50 -17.30 5.55
C LEU A 82 1.36 -15.95 6.27
N ILE A 83 2.46 -15.36 6.74
CA ILE A 83 2.45 -14.01 7.34
C ILE A 83 1.93 -12.99 6.34
N LYS A 84 2.39 -13.03 5.09
CA LYS A 84 1.94 -12.14 4.02
C LYS A 84 0.44 -12.30 3.72
N LYS A 85 -0.03 -13.55 3.65
CA LYS A 85 -1.43 -13.88 3.33
C LYS A 85 -2.39 -13.46 4.44
N HIS A 86 -2.05 -13.76 5.69
CA HIS A 86 -2.95 -13.63 6.83
C HIS A 86 -2.73 -12.36 7.65
N LYS A 87 -1.57 -11.72 7.55
CA LYS A 87 -1.18 -10.50 8.30
C LYS A 87 -1.51 -10.61 9.80
N PRO A 88 -0.99 -11.63 10.51
CA PRO A 88 -1.39 -11.93 11.88
C PRO A 88 -1.02 -10.77 12.82
N ARG A 89 -1.89 -10.50 13.80
CA ARG A 89 -1.78 -9.34 14.70
C ARG A 89 -0.49 -9.30 15.53
N PHE A 90 0.01 -10.45 15.97
CA PHE A 90 1.19 -10.53 16.84
C PHE A 90 2.51 -10.70 16.08
N ASN A 91 2.48 -10.96 14.77
CA ASN A 91 3.68 -10.88 13.96
C ASN A 91 4.13 -9.42 13.77
N ILE A 92 5.43 -9.23 13.66
CA ILE A 92 5.98 -7.95 13.23
C ILE A 92 5.67 -7.81 11.74
N LEU A 93 4.88 -6.82 11.37
CA LEU A 93 4.45 -6.60 9.99
C LEU A 93 5.10 -5.33 9.43
N LEU A 94 5.65 -5.46 8.23
CA LEU A 94 6.07 -4.31 7.45
C LEU A 94 4.79 -3.59 6.95
N LYS A 95 4.44 -2.47 7.58
CA LYS A 95 3.20 -1.73 7.27
C LYS A 95 3.21 -1.09 5.87
N ASP A 96 4.37 -0.95 5.25
CA ASP A 96 4.58 -0.28 3.98
C ASP A 96 4.67 -1.30 2.82
N ASP A 97 3.57 -1.44 2.10
CA ASP A 97 3.46 -2.25 0.86
C ASP A 97 3.92 -1.39 -0.34
N LYS A 98 5.06 -0.67 -0.20
CA LYS A 98 5.58 0.22 -1.24
C LYS A 98 6.10 -0.57 -2.42
N ASN A 99 5.37 -0.53 -3.51
CA ASN A 99 5.87 -0.96 -4.81
C ASN A 99 6.91 0.04 -5.31
N TYR A 100 8.19 -0.30 -5.16
CA TYR A 100 9.31 0.52 -5.62
C TYR A 100 9.29 0.74 -7.12
N PRO A 101 9.60 1.95 -7.59
CA PRO A 101 9.79 2.18 -9.00
C PRO A 101 11.17 1.68 -9.47
N TYR A 102 11.18 1.10 -10.66
CA TYR A 102 12.36 0.61 -11.39
C TYR A 102 12.45 1.27 -12.75
N ILE A 103 13.67 1.33 -13.29
CA ILE A 103 13.89 1.60 -14.69
C ILE A 103 13.92 0.25 -15.42
N LYS A 104 13.00 0.06 -16.36
CA LYS A 104 12.93 -1.13 -17.23
C LYS A 104 13.54 -0.79 -18.59
N MET A 105 14.48 -1.60 -19.05
CA MET A 105 15.04 -1.55 -20.39
C MET A 105 14.60 -2.78 -21.17
N THR A 106 13.83 -2.58 -22.25
CA THR A 106 13.25 -3.67 -23.06
C THR A 106 14.28 -4.24 -24.05
N MET A 107 15.33 -4.88 -23.52
CA MET A 107 16.46 -5.35 -24.32
C MET A 107 16.08 -6.44 -25.35
N ASN A 108 14.91 -7.07 -25.19
CA ASN A 108 14.37 -8.04 -26.14
C ASN A 108 13.72 -7.38 -27.37
N ASP A 109 13.33 -6.10 -27.25
CA ASP A 109 12.80 -5.36 -28.40
C ASP A 109 13.91 -5.16 -29.44
N GLU A 110 13.55 -5.07 -30.70
CA GLU A 110 14.48 -4.76 -31.78
C GLU A 110 15.13 -3.38 -31.58
N TYR A 111 14.32 -2.40 -31.16
CA TYR A 111 14.76 -1.07 -30.73
C TYR A 111 14.38 -0.86 -29.26
N PRO A 112 15.25 -1.23 -28.30
CA PRO A 112 14.97 -1.15 -26.87
C PRO A 112 14.52 0.24 -26.41
N ARG A 113 13.69 0.28 -25.35
CA ARG A 113 13.17 1.51 -24.74
C ARG A 113 13.49 1.54 -23.25
N ILE A 114 13.50 2.76 -22.71
CA ILE A 114 13.60 2.99 -21.27
C ILE A 114 12.22 3.38 -20.75
N LEU A 115 11.72 2.61 -19.78
CA LEU A 115 10.40 2.79 -19.18
C LEU A 115 10.53 2.80 -17.65
N MET A 116 9.63 3.49 -16.98
CA MET A 116 9.45 3.37 -15.55
C MET A 116 8.39 2.30 -15.27
N THR A 117 8.67 1.40 -14.35
CA THR A 117 7.72 0.38 -13.90
C THR A 117 7.79 0.21 -12.39
N ARG A 118 6.73 -0.32 -11.79
CA ARG A 118 6.71 -0.78 -10.40
C ARG A 118 6.66 -2.31 -10.28
N ARG A 119 6.61 -3.00 -11.41
CA ARG A 119 6.62 -4.46 -11.47
C ARG A 119 7.87 -4.93 -12.16
N VAL A 120 8.45 -5.98 -11.65
CA VAL A 120 9.56 -6.69 -12.26
C VAL A 120 9.01 -8.01 -12.77
N ASP A 121 8.96 -8.15 -14.09
CA ASP A 121 8.42 -9.32 -14.77
C ASP A 121 9.57 -10.19 -15.28
N LYS A 122 9.36 -11.50 -15.42
CA LYS A 122 10.32 -12.43 -16.05
C LYS A 122 10.20 -12.39 -17.57
N ASP A 123 10.35 -11.21 -18.16
CA ASP A 123 10.17 -10.95 -19.59
C ASP A 123 11.49 -10.76 -20.35
N GLY A 124 12.64 -11.04 -19.71
CA GLY A 124 13.97 -10.87 -20.28
C GLY A 124 14.42 -9.42 -20.46
N ALA A 125 13.63 -8.43 -20.00
CA ALA A 125 14.06 -7.05 -19.89
C ALA A 125 15.08 -6.88 -18.76
N LYS A 126 15.91 -5.83 -18.83
CA LYS A 126 16.75 -5.44 -17.71
C LYS A 126 16.06 -4.44 -16.82
N TYR A 127 16.20 -4.63 -15.51
CA TYR A 127 15.60 -3.78 -14.48
C TYR A 127 16.69 -3.19 -13.61
N PHE A 128 16.61 -1.87 -13.37
CA PHE A 128 17.56 -1.12 -12.54
C PHE A 128 16.81 -0.49 -11.38
N GLY A 129 17.33 -0.58 -10.17
CA GLY A 129 16.73 -0.13 -8.93
C GLY A 129 16.90 -1.15 -7.80
N PRO A 130 16.10 -1.09 -6.74
CA PRO A 130 14.94 -0.20 -6.55
C PRO A 130 15.33 1.27 -6.31
N TYR A 131 14.52 2.20 -6.80
CA TYR A 131 14.66 3.63 -6.48
C TYR A 131 13.70 4.00 -5.35
N SER A 132 14.10 4.94 -4.51
CA SER A 132 13.31 5.35 -3.34
C SER A 132 11.96 5.99 -3.71
N ASN A 133 11.88 6.69 -4.84
CA ASN A 133 10.66 7.35 -5.29
C ASN A 133 10.64 7.56 -6.81
N VAL A 134 9.46 7.95 -7.32
CA VAL A 134 9.23 8.22 -8.75
C VAL A 134 10.07 9.39 -9.27
N PHE A 135 10.36 10.35 -8.41
CA PHE A 135 11.16 11.53 -8.79
C PHE A 135 12.59 11.11 -9.13
N SER A 136 13.24 10.31 -8.28
CA SER A 136 14.60 9.78 -8.51
C SER A 136 14.70 8.97 -9.82
N VAL A 137 13.67 8.16 -10.14
CA VAL A 137 13.62 7.45 -11.44
C VAL A 137 13.54 8.42 -12.60
N ARG A 138 12.68 9.45 -12.48
CA ARG A 138 12.54 10.46 -13.55
C ARG A 138 13.83 11.25 -13.76
N GLU A 139 14.51 11.62 -12.67
CA GLU A 139 15.82 12.28 -12.76
C GLU A 139 16.85 11.39 -13.46
N ALA A 140 16.97 10.11 -13.07
CA ALA A 140 17.87 9.17 -13.72
C ALA A 140 17.54 8.98 -15.21
N ILE A 141 16.26 8.84 -15.58
CA ILE A 141 15.85 8.74 -16.98
C ILE A 141 16.14 10.06 -17.74
N ASN A 142 15.89 11.20 -17.14
CA ASN A 142 16.17 12.50 -17.76
C ASN A 142 17.67 12.71 -17.96
N LEU A 143 18.48 12.24 -17.03
CA LEU A 143 19.93 12.24 -17.14
C LEU A 143 20.40 11.39 -18.33
N VAL A 144 19.90 10.16 -18.45
CA VAL A 144 20.17 9.29 -19.60
C VAL A 144 19.77 9.97 -20.91
N LYS A 145 18.61 10.65 -20.96
CA LYS A 145 18.15 11.36 -22.17
C LYS A 145 19.03 12.56 -22.55
N LYS A 146 19.67 13.21 -21.58
CA LYS A 146 20.62 14.31 -21.87
C LYS A 146 21.91 13.82 -22.52
N ILE A 147 22.34 12.62 -22.14
CA ILE A 147 23.63 12.04 -22.58
C ILE A 147 23.44 11.23 -23.87
N PHE A 148 22.38 10.45 -23.97
CA PHE A 148 22.14 9.48 -25.02
C PHE A 148 20.88 9.83 -25.84
N PRO A 149 20.99 9.86 -27.19
CA PRO A 149 19.87 10.19 -28.09
C PRO A 149 18.91 9.02 -28.24
N ILE A 150 18.13 8.73 -27.19
CA ILE A 150 17.23 7.56 -27.14
C ILE A 150 15.84 7.85 -27.71
N LYS A 151 15.18 6.77 -28.17
CA LYS A 151 13.78 6.81 -28.59
C LYS A 151 12.85 6.98 -27.37
N THR A 152 12.06 8.06 -27.36
CA THR A 152 11.08 8.35 -26.31
C THR A 152 9.63 8.26 -26.77
N CYS A 153 9.38 8.14 -28.08
CA CYS A 153 8.05 8.10 -28.67
C CYS A 153 7.37 6.72 -28.50
N LYS A 154 6.05 6.68 -28.71
CA LYS A 154 5.22 5.47 -28.61
C LYS A 154 5.24 4.60 -29.87
N LYS A 155 5.91 5.00 -30.97
CA LYS A 155 5.96 4.22 -32.23
C LYS A 155 6.47 2.81 -31.98
N VAL A 156 5.82 1.83 -32.57
CA VAL A 156 6.21 0.41 -32.50
C VAL A 156 7.09 0.09 -33.71
N LEU A 157 8.36 -0.15 -33.46
CA LEU A 157 9.34 -0.47 -34.49
C LEU A 157 9.62 -1.98 -34.50
N PRO A 158 9.79 -2.60 -35.68
CA PRO A 158 9.94 -1.96 -37.02
C PRO A 158 8.62 -1.61 -37.73
N ARG A 159 7.44 -1.96 -37.20
CA ARG A 159 6.14 -1.79 -37.88
C ARG A 159 5.89 -0.37 -38.40
N ASP A 160 6.29 0.64 -37.65
CA ASP A 160 6.01 2.06 -37.95
C ASP A 160 7.21 2.77 -38.60
N THR A 161 8.21 2.01 -39.09
CA THR A 161 9.37 2.58 -39.80
C THR A 161 8.94 3.20 -41.12
N GLY A 162 9.34 4.45 -41.38
CA GLY A 162 9.08 5.17 -42.64
C GLY A 162 7.64 5.63 -42.86
N LYS A 163 6.68 5.30 -41.97
CA LYS A 163 5.25 5.67 -42.15
C LYS A 163 4.96 7.14 -41.88
N GLU A 164 5.70 7.77 -41.02
CA GLU A 164 5.49 9.15 -40.59
C GLU A 164 6.78 9.95 -40.57
N ARG A 165 6.67 11.27 -40.70
CA ARG A 165 7.82 12.17 -40.55
C ARG A 165 8.48 12.00 -39.18
N PRO A 166 9.82 12.14 -39.09
CA PRO A 166 10.54 12.13 -37.82
C PRO A 166 10.02 13.23 -36.89
N CYS A 167 10.00 12.94 -35.60
CA CYS A 167 9.56 13.91 -34.57
C CYS A 167 10.65 14.95 -34.26
N LEU A 168 10.27 15.99 -33.51
CA LEU A 168 11.18 17.07 -33.10
C LEU A 168 12.47 16.54 -32.48
N ASN A 169 12.41 15.51 -31.62
CA ASN A 169 13.59 14.95 -30.96
C ASN A 169 14.66 14.43 -31.92
N TYR A 170 14.26 13.98 -33.13
CA TYR A 170 15.21 13.64 -34.17
C TYR A 170 15.94 14.89 -34.70
N HIS A 171 15.20 15.93 -35.00
CA HIS A 171 15.74 17.17 -35.56
C HIS A 171 16.65 17.91 -34.59
N ILE A 172 16.36 17.87 -33.27
CA ILE A 172 17.22 18.46 -32.22
C ILE A 172 18.28 17.47 -31.71
N LYS A 173 18.55 16.36 -32.42
CA LYS A 173 19.55 15.35 -32.10
C LYS A 173 19.41 14.68 -30.73
N GLN A 174 18.21 14.70 -30.14
CA GLN A 174 17.87 14.00 -28.88
C GLN A 174 17.38 12.55 -29.10
N CYS A 175 17.24 12.13 -30.37
CA CYS A 175 16.89 10.76 -30.75
C CYS A 175 17.66 10.41 -32.01
N MET A 176 18.26 9.22 -32.08
CA MET A 176 18.94 8.72 -33.29
C MET A 176 17.98 8.58 -34.49
N GLY A 177 16.65 8.49 -34.24
CA GLY A 177 15.64 8.38 -35.28
C GLY A 177 15.51 6.97 -35.88
N PRO A 178 15.40 5.90 -35.07
CA PRO A 178 15.24 4.54 -35.62
C PRO A 178 13.97 4.38 -36.45
N CYS A 179 13.00 5.29 -36.29
CA CYS A 179 11.80 5.32 -37.11
C CYS A 179 12.03 5.76 -38.57
N THR A 180 13.21 6.29 -38.90
CA THR A 180 13.56 6.67 -40.29
C THR A 180 14.05 5.48 -41.13
N GLY A 181 14.42 4.38 -40.51
CA GLY A 181 15.06 3.22 -41.16
C GLY A 181 16.51 3.44 -41.60
N LYS A 182 17.10 4.60 -41.27
CA LYS A 182 18.48 4.96 -41.68
C LYS A 182 19.54 4.57 -40.64
N ILE A 183 19.14 4.20 -39.44
CA ILE A 183 20.03 3.86 -38.34
C ILE A 183 20.23 2.34 -38.30
N ASP A 184 21.48 1.94 -38.19
CA ASP A 184 21.83 0.54 -37.98
C ASP A 184 21.32 0.06 -36.61
N ARG A 185 20.69 -1.11 -36.65
CA ARG A 185 20.13 -1.75 -35.45
C ARG A 185 21.21 -2.04 -34.40
N GLU A 186 22.37 -2.51 -34.84
CA GLU A 186 23.47 -2.85 -33.93
C GLU A 186 24.08 -1.59 -33.28
N GLU A 187 24.15 -0.49 -33.99
CA GLU A 187 24.58 0.79 -33.44
C GLU A 187 23.64 1.25 -32.34
N TYR A 188 22.31 1.20 -32.58
CA TYR A 188 21.33 1.55 -31.55
C TYR A 188 21.39 0.62 -30.35
N ARG A 189 21.52 -0.70 -30.54
CA ARG A 189 21.65 -1.67 -29.44
C ARG A 189 22.97 -1.50 -28.66
N SER A 190 24.07 -1.14 -29.32
CA SER A 190 25.34 -0.83 -28.66
C SER A 190 25.19 0.35 -27.71
N MET A 191 24.53 1.43 -28.16
CA MET A 191 24.23 2.58 -27.29
C MET A 191 23.35 2.16 -26.09
N MET A 192 22.36 1.29 -26.29
CA MET A 192 21.51 0.81 -25.18
C MET A 192 22.29 -0.06 -24.19
N LYS A 193 23.30 -0.82 -24.64
CA LYS A 193 24.23 -1.55 -23.76
C LYS A 193 25.09 -0.58 -22.93
N ASP A 194 25.58 0.52 -23.53
CA ASP A 194 26.35 1.55 -22.80
C ASP A 194 25.46 2.21 -21.71
N ILE A 195 24.17 2.43 -21.99
CA ILE A 195 23.20 2.92 -21.00
C ILE A 195 23.00 1.89 -19.88
N CYS A 196 22.92 0.61 -20.18
CA CYS A 196 22.86 -0.42 -19.13
C CYS A 196 24.09 -0.33 -18.21
N THR A 197 25.29 -0.25 -18.80
CA THR A 197 26.55 -0.11 -18.06
C THR A 197 26.58 1.16 -17.19
N PHE A 198 26.03 2.24 -17.69
CA PHE A 198 25.88 3.49 -16.95
C PHE A 198 24.92 3.34 -15.76
N LEU A 199 23.76 2.73 -15.97
CA LEU A 199 22.75 2.50 -14.92
C LEU A 199 23.19 1.46 -13.88
N ASP A 200 24.10 0.56 -14.24
CA ASP A 200 24.80 -0.37 -13.33
C ASP A 200 25.88 0.34 -12.46
N GLY A 201 26.04 1.66 -12.58
CA GLY A 201 27.00 2.44 -11.80
C GLY A 201 28.43 2.45 -12.36
N LYS A 202 28.71 1.72 -13.44
CA LYS A 202 30.03 1.60 -14.06
C LYS A 202 30.35 2.78 -14.97
N HIS A 203 30.32 3.97 -14.39
CA HIS A 203 30.45 5.24 -15.15
C HIS A 203 31.81 5.36 -15.82
N GLU A 204 32.89 4.93 -15.17
CA GLU A 204 34.26 5.00 -15.72
C GLU A 204 34.43 4.19 -16.99
N GLU A 205 33.78 3.00 -17.08
CA GLU A 205 33.82 2.17 -18.30
C GLU A 205 33.14 2.89 -19.48
N VAL A 206 32.02 3.59 -19.22
CA VAL A 206 31.32 4.36 -20.23
C VAL A 206 32.14 5.58 -20.66
N VAL A 207 32.77 6.27 -19.70
CA VAL A 207 33.67 7.40 -19.98
C VAL A 207 34.81 6.96 -20.88
N ARG A 208 35.50 5.86 -20.53
CA ARG A 208 36.63 5.33 -21.33
C ARG A 208 36.20 4.98 -22.77
N LYS A 209 35.07 4.28 -22.94
CA LYS A 209 34.53 3.95 -24.28
C LYS A 209 34.19 5.19 -25.10
N LEU A 210 33.65 6.21 -24.47
CA LEU A 210 33.33 7.48 -25.16
C LEU A 210 34.59 8.27 -25.51
N GLU A 211 35.63 8.22 -24.67
CA GLU A 211 36.95 8.79 -24.96
C GLU A 211 37.62 8.13 -26.16
N GLU A 212 37.64 6.80 -26.20
CA GLU A 212 38.15 6.02 -27.33
C GLU A 212 37.41 6.41 -28.64
N ARG A 213 36.09 6.44 -28.61
CA ARG A 213 35.28 6.86 -29.77
C ARG A 213 35.52 8.32 -30.19
N MET A 214 35.75 9.20 -29.22
CA MET A 214 36.09 10.60 -29.50
C MET A 214 37.45 10.72 -30.20
N HIS A 215 38.46 10.00 -29.74
CA HIS A 215 39.77 9.98 -30.36
C HIS A 215 39.74 9.36 -31.76
N THR A 216 38.97 8.28 -31.96
CA THR A 216 38.76 7.70 -33.29
C THR A 216 38.14 8.68 -34.26
N ALA A 217 37.02 9.37 -33.84
CA ALA A 217 36.36 10.37 -34.67
C ALA A 217 37.28 11.57 -35.00
N ALA A 218 38.11 11.97 -34.05
CA ALA A 218 39.14 13.00 -34.29
C ALA A 218 40.19 12.57 -35.28
N GLY A 219 40.66 11.29 -35.22
CA GLY A 219 41.59 10.72 -36.18
C GLY A 219 41.00 10.54 -37.58
N GLU A 220 39.70 10.31 -37.69
CA GLU A 220 38.92 10.30 -38.95
C GLU A 220 38.60 11.71 -39.47
N LEU A 221 39.03 12.77 -38.80
CA LEU A 221 38.77 14.18 -39.10
C LEU A 221 37.27 14.55 -39.00
N ASP A 222 36.42 13.72 -38.32
CA ASP A 222 35.05 14.05 -38.03
C ASP A 222 34.95 14.88 -36.71
N PHE A 223 35.31 16.16 -36.87
CA PHE A 223 35.37 17.11 -35.75
C PHE A 223 34.02 17.41 -35.12
N GLU A 224 32.92 17.34 -35.88
CA GLU A 224 31.57 17.51 -35.32
C GLU A 224 31.21 16.38 -34.37
N ARG A 225 31.46 15.14 -34.77
CA ARG A 225 31.25 13.97 -33.96
C ARG A 225 32.15 13.96 -32.72
N ALA A 226 33.44 14.31 -32.89
CA ALA A 226 34.38 14.42 -31.78
C ALA A 226 33.94 15.50 -30.76
N ALA A 227 33.49 16.67 -31.20
CA ALA A 227 32.97 17.72 -30.33
C ALA A 227 31.70 17.31 -29.59
N SER A 228 30.78 16.59 -30.25
CA SER A 228 29.58 16.02 -29.63
C SER A 228 29.92 15.03 -28.50
N LEU A 229 30.89 14.12 -28.75
CA LEU A 229 31.37 13.16 -27.77
C LEU A 229 32.08 13.83 -26.59
N ARG A 230 32.89 14.88 -26.84
CA ARG A 230 33.51 15.69 -25.79
C ARG A 230 32.49 16.34 -24.86
N ASN A 231 31.43 16.94 -25.42
CA ASN A 231 30.37 17.56 -24.64
C ASN A 231 29.63 16.53 -23.75
N LYS A 232 29.40 15.31 -24.27
CA LYS A 232 28.84 14.18 -23.48
C LYS A 232 29.76 13.77 -22.35
N LEU A 233 31.06 13.66 -22.62
CA LEU A 233 32.08 13.33 -21.61
C LEU A 233 32.14 14.38 -20.49
N THR A 234 32.12 15.66 -20.83
CA THR A 234 32.08 16.74 -19.83
C THR A 234 30.86 16.62 -18.94
N SER A 235 29.68 16.36 -19.52
CA SER A 235 28.44 16.17 -18.76
C SER A 235 28.52 14.96 -17.84
N LEU A 236 29.07 13.83 -18.32
CA LEU A 236 29.26 12.61 -17.53
C LEU A 236 30.23 12.79 -16.36
N ARG A 237 31.36 13.49 -16.59
CA ARG A 237 32.35 13.76 -15.53
C ARG A 237 31.76 14.64 -14.43
N HIS A 238 31.07 15.71 -14.79
CA HIS A 238 30.41 16.60 -13.82
C HIS A 238 29.41 15.83 -12.92
N ILE A 239 28.66 14.91 -13.49
CA ILE A 239 27.70 14.06 -12.75
C ILE A 239 28.43 13.06 -11.85
N SER A 240 29.55 12.51 -12.33
CA SER A 240 30.36 11.58 -11.54
C SER A 240 31.01 12.26 -10.32
N GLU A 241 31.36 13.53 -10.42
CA GLU A 241 31.94 14.35 -9.34
C GLU A 241 30.90 14.71 -8.26
N GLU A 242 29.64 15.01 -8.65
CA GLU A 242 28.57 15.35 -7.69
C GLU A 242 28.12 14.15 -6.85
N GLN A 243 28.26 12.92 -7.35
CA GLN A 243 27.93 11.73 -6.59
C GLN A 243 29.14 11.29 -5.76
N LYS A 244 29.16 11.63 -4.46
CA LYS A 244 30.17 11.11 -3.52
C LYS A 244 30.23 9.59 -3.59
N VAL A 245 31.38 9.05 -3.99
CA VAL A 245 31.68 7.64 -3.86
C VAL A 245 31.78 7.34 -2.38
N LEU A 246 30.83 6.57 -1.84
CA LEU A 246 30.79 6.23 -0.41
C LEU A 246 31.55 4.95 -0.10
N SER A 247 31.92 4.16 -1.11
CA SER A 247 32.69 2.94 -0.93
C SER A 247 33.71 2.77 -2.05
N THR A 248 34.94 2.46 -1.67
CA THR A 248 36.01 2.06 -2.59
C THR A 248 35.75 0.68 -3.20
N SER A 249 34.89 -0.11 -2.57
CA SER A 249 34.42 -1.40 -3.09
C SER A 249 33.31 -1.14 -4.13
N MET A 250 33.52 -1.63 -5.36
CA MET A 250 32.51 -1.61 -6.43
C MET A 250 31.40 -2.65 -6.23
N ALA A 251 31.25 -3.22 -5.02
CA ALA A 251 30.26 -4.24 -4.71
C ALA A 251 28.85 -3.65 -4.58
N ASP A 252 27.87 -4.43 -4.99
CA ASP A 252 26.47 -4.15 -4.74
C ASP A 252 26.13 -4.55 -3.30
N GLN A 253 25.71 -3.57 -2.50
CA GLN A 253 25.47 -3.73 -1.08
C GLN A 253 24.16 -3.05 -0.67
N ASP A 254 23.41 -3.65 0.25
CA ASP A 254 22.37 -2.98 1.02
C ASP A 254 22.87 -2.83 2.46
N VAL A 255 22.88 -1.62 2.98
CA VAL A 255 23.33 -1.31 4.34
C VAL A 255 22.11 -1.01 5.18
N ILE A 256 21.91 -1.80 6.25
CA ILE A 256 20.77 -1.70 7.14
C ILE A 256 21.26 -1.28 8.53
N GLY A 257 20.86 -0.08 8.92
CA GLY A 257 21.09 0.45 10.26
C GLY A 257 19.77 0.65 11.00
N LEU A 258 19.82 0.66 12.30
CA LEU A 258 18.63 0.85 13.13
C LEU A 258 18.88 1.88 14.23
N ALA A 259 17.81 2.52 14.66
CA ALA A 259 17.75 3.35 15.85
C ALA A 259 16.52 2.99 16.65
N LYS A 260 16.68 2.95 17.96
CA LYS A 260 15.62 2.59 18.91
C LYS A 260 15.43 3.69 19.92
N ASP A 261 14.24 3.76 20.41
CA ASP A 261 13.96 4.42 21.68
C ASP A 261 13.05 3.53 22.56
N ARG A 262 12.41 4.10 23.59
CA ARG A 262 11.63 3.33 24.56
C ARG A 262 10.42 2.61 23.96
N THR A 263 9.85 3.12 22.88
CA THR A 263 8.58 2.64 22.30
C THR A 263 8.68 2.24 20.85
N ASP A 264 9.61 2.87 20.10
CA ASP A 264 9.61 2.75 18.65
C ASP A 264 11.01 2.43 18.11
N THR A 265 11.05 1.73 16.97
CA THR A 265 12.30 1.43 16.27
C THR A 265 12.21 1.90 14.82
N CYS A 266 13.26 2.57 14.35
CA CYS A 266 13.44 2.93 12.94
C CYS A 266 14.51 2.05 12.32
N ILE A 267 14.18 1.37 11.22
CA ILE A 267 15.13 0.69 10.35
C ILE A 267 15.37 1.57 9.12
N GLN A 268 16.63 1.87 8.84
CA GLN A 268 17.07 2.62 7.65
C GLN A 268 17.84 1.69 6.72
N VAL A 269 17.53 1.73 5.43
CA VAL A 269 18.23 0.97 4.38
C VAL A 269 18.84 1.94 3.37
N PHE A 270 20.12 1.75 3.05
CA PHE A 270 20.79 2.41 1.93
C PHE A 270 21.10 1.39 0.85
N PHE A 271 20.72 1.70 -0.37
CA PHE A 271 21.00 0.88 -1.55
C PHE A 271 22.26 1.36 -2.24
N ILE A 272 23.34 0.57 -2.16
CA ILE A 272 24.63 0.88 -2.78
C ILE A 272 24.82 -0.04 -3.97
N ARG A 273 25.08 0.53 -5.15
CA ARG A 273 25.37 -0.18 -6.38
C ARG A 273 26.59 0.45 -7.04
N GLY A 274 27.57 -0.40 -7.39
CA GLY A 274 28.83 0.10 -7.93
C GLY A 274 29.53 1.14 -7.03
N GLY A 275 29.46 0.99 -5.69
CA GLY A 275 30.05 1.91 -4.72
C GLY A 275 29.28 3.23 -4.51
N LYS A 276 28.16 3.46 -5.19
CA LYS A 276 27.35 4.70 -5.10
C LYS A 276 25.99 4.43 -4.48
N VAL A 277 25.48 5.38 -3.68
CA VAL A 277 24.13 5.31 -3.11
C VAL A 277 23.10 5.63 -4.18
N LEU A 278 22.28 4.63 -4.55
CA LEU A 278 21.14 4.81 -5.45
C LEU A 278 19.91 5.36 -4.74
N GLY A 279 19.76 5.08 -3.44
CA GLY A 279 18.62 5.52 -2.68
C GLY A 279 18.71 5.13 -1.21
N ARG A 280 17.79 5.68 -0.44
CA ARG A 280 17.64 5.36 0.98
C ARG A 280 16.17 5.26 1.36
N GLU A 281 15.86 4.41 2.35
CA GLU A 281 14.52 4.26 2.88
C GLU A 281 14.55 4.02 4.37
N HIS A 282 13.47 4.41 5.04
CA HIS A 282 13.29 4.15 6.46
C HIS A 282 11.90 3.58 6.74
N PHE A 283 11.84 2.75 7.78
CA PHE A 283 10.64 2.06 8.23
C PHE A 283 10.51 2.25 9.73
N ILE A 284 9.36 2.73 10.18
CA ILE A 284 9.07 2.93 11.60
C ILE A 284 8.23 1.75 12.11
N PHE A 285 8.66 1.15 13.20
CA PHE A 285 7.98 0.08 13.92
C PHE A 285 7.57 0.60 15.29
N GLU A 286 6.28 0.86 15.44
CA GLU A 286 5.69 1.35 16.68
C GLU A 286 5.47 0.20 17.67
N GLY A 287 5.74 0.44 18.96
CA GLY A 287 5.52 -0.54 20.01
C GLY A 287 6.52 -1.70 20.04
N VAL A 288 7.64 -1.60 19.32
CA VAL A 288 8.74 -2.59 19.35
C VAL A 288 9.87 -2.03 20.19
N GLY A 289 9.95 -2.48 21.44
CA GLY A 289 10.88 -1.98 22.43
C GLY A 289 12.27 -2.63 22.41
N GLU A 290 13.07 -2.31 23.45
CA GLU A 290 14.38 -2.91 23.68
C GLU A 290 14.24 -4.42 23.96
N GLY A 291 15.02 -5.25 23.29
CA GLY A 291 15.07 -6.72 23.47
C GLY A 291 14.61 -7.56 22.28
N GLU A 292 13.83 -6.99 21.35
CA GLU A 292 13.28 -7.72 20.18
C GLU A 292 14.02 -7.42 18.86
N THR A 293 15.24 -6.89 18.92
CA THR A 293 15.95 -6.35 17.74
C THR A 293 16.32 -7.41 16.72
N GLN A 294 16.82 -8.55 17.19
CA GLN A 294 17.22 -9.63 16.27
C GLN A 294 16.01 -10.23 15.55
N GLU A 295 14.89 -10.41 16.27
CA GLU A 295 13.62 -10.85 15.70
C GLU A 295 13.08 -9.80 14.74
N LEU A 296 13.14 -8.51 15.09
CA LEU A 296 12.71 -7.41 14.21
C LEU A 296 13.52 -7.39 12.90
N LEU A 297 14.87 -7.44 12.98
CA LEU A 297 15.72 -7.46 11.80
C LEU A 297 15.48 -8.69 10.95
N SER A 298 15.35 -9.87 11.57
CA SER A 298 15.04 -11.11 10.87
C SER A 298 13.69 -11.02 10.14
N SER A 299 12.65 -10.55 10.81
CA SER A 299 11.32 -10.35 10.24
C SER A 299 11.32 -9.29 9.13
N PHE A 300 12.08 -8.21 9.32
CA PHE A 300 12.25 -7.17 8.33
C PHE A 300 12.91 -7.70 7.06
N ILE A 301 14.04 -8.38 7.16
CA ILE A 301 14.77 -8.94 6.01
C ILE A 301 13.89 -9.90 5.23
N LYS A 302 13.21 -10.82 5.92
CA LYS A 302 12.28 -11.79 5.32
C LYS A 302 11.19 -11.09 4.50
N GLN A 303 10.50 -10.11 5.08
CA GLN A 303 9.40 -9.40 4.42
C GLN A 303 9.90 -8.46 3.32
N PHE A 304 11.00 -7.74 3.56
CA PHE A 304 11.56 -6.77 2.64
C PHE A 304 12.05 -7.38 1.33
N TYR A 305 12.66 -8.57 1.39
CA TYR A 305 13.18 -9.25 0.21
C TYR A 305 12.22 -10.29 -0.40
N SER A 306 11.14 -10.68 0.30
CA SER A 306 10.20 -11.69 -0.21
C SER A 306 9.50 -11.30 -1.52
N ASP A 307 9.29 -10.00 -1.75
CA ASP A 307 8.64 -9.48 -2.95
C ASP A 307 9.63 -9.01 -4.03
N LYS A 308 10.93 -9.08 -3.75
CA LYS A 308 11.98 -8.62 -4.66
C LYS A 308 12.48 -9.77 -5.53
N ALA A 309 11.83 -9.99 -6.67
CA ALA A 309 12.31 -10.93 -7.67
C ALA A 309 13.64 -10.51 -8.33
N SER A 310 14.04 -9.24 -8.18
CA SER A 310 15.30 -8.69 -8.68
C SER A 310 15.82 -7.57 -7.77
N GLY A 311 17.12 -7.30 -7.85
CA GLY A 311 17.77 -6.22 -7.08
C GLY A 311 18.28 -6.63 -5.70
N ILE A 312 18.32 -7.93 -5.38
CA ILE A 312 19.00 -8.44 -4.18
C ILE A 312 20.50 -8.25 -4.38
N PRO A 313 21.22 -7.55 -3.45
CA PRO A 313 22.65 -7.33 -3.57
C PRO A 313 23.46 -8.60 -3.31
N SER A 314 24.77 -8.56 -3.59
CA SER A 314 25.68 -9.64 -3.20
C SER A 314 26.00 -9.65 -1.72
N GLU A 315 25.82 -8.52 -1.04
CA GLU A 315 26.15 -8.35 0.37
C GLU A 315 25.13 -7.46 1.06
N ILE A 316 24.72 -7.88 2.26
CA ILE A 316 23.86 -7.11 3.17
C ILE A 316 24.67 -6.82 4.43
N LEU A 317 24.88 -5.55 4.74
CA LEU A 317 25.59 -5.11 5.95
C LEU A 317 24.56 -4.75 7.03
N LEU A 318 24.76 -5.32 8.22
CA LEU A 318 23.89 -5.12 9.35
C LEU A 318 24.65 -4.49 10.53
N GLN A 319 23.95 -3.78 11.38
CA GLN A 319 24.46 -3.25 12.65
C GLN A 319 24.54 -4.32 13.72
N GLU A 320 23.58 -5.22 13.77
CA GLU A 320 23.47 -6.30 14.76
C GLU A 320 23.20 -7.64 14.06
N GLY A 321 23.43 -8.75 14.78
CA GLY A 321 23.18 -10.09 14.25
C GLY A 321 21.69 -10.36 14.03
N VAL A 322 21.41 -11.30 13.13
CA VAL A 322 20.09 -11.85 12.92
C VAL A 322 20.10 -13.33 13.24
N GLU A 323 18.98 -13.82 13.74
CA GLU A 323 18.81 -15.26 13.89
C GLU A 323 18.83 -15.93 12.52
N GLU A 324 19.47 -17.09 12.42
CA GLU A 324 19.48 -17.93 11.22
C GLU A 324 20.05 -17.27 9.95
N ALA A 325 21.05 -16.42 10.11
CA ALA A 325 21.70 -15.71 8.98
C ALA A 325 22.04 -16.64 7.81
N GLY A 326 22.59 -17.85 8.06
CA GLY A 326 22.95 -18.81 7.02
C GLY A 326 21.77 -19.33 6.19
N ILE A 327 20.59 -19.51 6.80
CA ILE A 327 19.37 -19.93 6.09
C ILE A 327 18.87 -18.78 5.22
N MET A 328 18.92 -17.54 5.74
CA MET A 328 18.55 -16.34 4.97
C MET A 328 19.50 -16.10 3.80
N GLU A 329 20.81 -16.27 3.98
CA GLU A 329 21.80 -16.18 2.91
C GLU A 329 21.49 -17.17 1.77
N ASN A 330 21.18 -18.42 2.13
CA ASN A 330 20.79 -19.45 1.17
C ASN A 330 19.50 -19.11 0.43
N TRP A 331 18.45 -18.70 1.18
CA TRP A 331 17.17 -18.28 0.62
C TRP A 331 17.32 -17.10 -0.35
N LEU A 332 18.04 -16.05 0.05
CA LEU A 332 18.31 -14.88 -0.77
C LEU A 332 19.17 -15.24 -1.98
N GLY A 333 20.11 -16.18 -1.81
CA GLY A 333 20.95 -16.69 -2.88
C GLY A 333 20.15 -17.39 -3.97
N ILE A 334 19.13 -18.18 -3.61
CA ILE A 334 18.22 -18.84 -4.56
C ILE A 334 17.42 -17.80 -5.34
N ILE A 335 16.85 -16.80 -4.65
CA ILE A 335 16.07 -15.74 -5.31
C ILE A 335 16.93 -14.92 -6.27
N ARG A 336 18.16 -14.58 -5.84
CA ARG A 336 19.11 -13.78 -6.64
C ARG A 336 19.68 -14.56 -7.83
N GLY A 337 19.76 -15.89 -7.72
CA GLY A 337 20.52 -16.73 -8.67
C GLY A 337 22.04 -16.64 -8.48
N GLY A 338 22.52 -16.37 -7.25
CA GLY A 338 23.92 -16.22 -6.91
C GLY A 338 24.12 -16.02 -5.41
N ARG A 339 25.34 -16.11 -4.92
CA ARG A 339 25.64 -16.02 -3.48
C ARG A 339 25.27 -14.65 -2.91
N VAL A 340 24.68 -14.65 -1.71
CA VAL A 340 24.39 -13.47 -0.89
C VAL A 340 25.03 -13.66 0.47
N TYR A 341 25.67 -12.63 0.99
CA TYR A 341 26.31 -12.64 2.30
C TYR A 341 25.65 -11.61 3.22
N ILE A 342 25.33 -12.01 4.45
CA ILE A 342 24.89 -11.13 5.54
C ILE A 342 26.08 -10.93 6.48
N ARG A 343 26.53 -9.70 6.65
CA ARG A 343 27.73 -9.40 7.42
C ARG A 343 27.50 -8.30 8.45
N ILE A 344 28.17 -8.43 9.59
CA ILE A 344 28.26 -7.44 10.66
C ILE A 344 29.69 -6.92 10.68
N PRO A 345 29.97 -5.76 10.06
CA PRO A 345 31.33 -5.24 10.00
C PRO A 345 31.78 -4.74 11.36
N GLN A 346 33.03 -5.09 11.72
CA GLN A 346 33.61 -4.70 13.01
C GLN A 346 34.66 -3.57 12.88
N ARG A 347 35.10 -3.26 11.66
CA ARG A 347 36.14 -2.26 11.39
C ARG A 347 36.12 -1.78 9.94
N GLY A 348 36.76 -0.65 9.71
CA GLY A 348 36.99 -0.11 8.37
C GLY A 348 35.77 0.55 7.73
N GLU A 349 35.83 0.75 6.44
CA GLU A 349 34.85 1.48 5.64
C GLU A 349 33.40 0.94 5.77
N LYS A 350 33.25 -0.39 5.80
CA LYS A 350 31.93 -1.02 5.96
C LYS A 350 31.29 -0.73 7.32
N LEU A 351 32.10 -0.68 8.42
CA LEU A 351 31.58 -0.27 9.71
C LEU A 351 31.11 1.20 9.67
N HIS A 352 31.91 2.08 9.08
CA HIS A 352 31.55 3.50 8.94
C HIS A 352 30.25 3.69 8.13
N LEU A 353 30.03 2.88 7.10
CA LEU A 353 28.75 2.89 6.37
C LEU A 353 27.57 2.49 7.25
N VAL A 354 27.71 1.45 8.07
CA VAL A 354 26.65 1.03 8.99
C VAL A 354 26.36 2.10 10.04
N GLU A 355 27.42 2.72 10.62
CA GLU A 355 27.28 3.82 11.58
C GLU A 355 26.56 5.03 10.97
N MET A 356 26.92 5.42 9.75
CA MET A 356 26.27 6.50 9.03
C MET A 356 24.78 6.19 8.77
N VAL A 357 24.43 4.97 8.39
CA VAL A 357 23.04 4.57 8.17
C VAL A 357 22.26 4.55 9.48
N SER A 358 22.88 4.10 10.58
CA SER A 358 22.29 4.10 11.91
C SER A 358 22.04 5.52 12.43
N GLN A 359 22.97 6.45 12.15
CA GLN A 359 22.75 7.87 12.46
C GLN A 359 21.59 8.47 11.67
N ASN A 360 21.44 8.11 10.39
CA ASN A 360 20.27 8.51 9.60
C ASN A 360 18.96 7.91 10.14
N ALA A 361 19.00 6.67 10.66
CA ALA A 361 17.85 6.06 11.34
C ALA A 361 17.43 6.87 12.58
N ARG A 362 18.41 7.35 13.40
CA ARG A 362 18.14 8.21 14.56
C ARG A 362 17.46 9.51 14.17
N ILE A 363 17.99 10.18 13.14
CA ILE A 363 17.41 11.43 12.64
C ILE A 363 15.97 11.18 12.16
N ALA A 364 15.72 10.10 11.41
CA ALA A 364 14.38 9.75 10.92
C ALA A 364 13.40 9.47 12.07
N LEU A 365 13.85 8.74 13.12
CA LEU A 365 13.04 8.46 14.31
C LEU A 365 12.70 9.73 15.08
N GLN A 366 13.69 10.63 15.26
CA GLN A 366 13.48 11.92 15.90
C GLN A 366 12.46 12.77 15.12
N GLN A 367 12.62 12.90 13.81
CA GLN A 367 11.68 13.64 12.95
C GLN A 367 10.26 13.05 12.97
N PHE A 368 10.16 11.73 13.07
CA PHE A 368 8.86 11.06 13.23
C PHE A 368 8.21 11.48 14.55
N ARG A 369 8.94 11.46 15.65
CA ARG A 369 8.45 11.88 16.97
C ARG A 369 8.03 13.33 17.03
N GLU A 370 8.85 14.21 16.49
CA GLU A 370 8.53 15.64 16.42
C GLU A 370 7.22 15.86 15.65
N ARG A 371 7.03 15.17 14.53
CA ARG A 371 5.75 15.21 13.79
C ARG A 371 4.58 14.69 14.61
N MET A 372 4.74 13.53 15.24
CA MET A 372 3.68 12.94 16.07
C MET A 372 3.32 13.83 17.27
N SER A 373 4.31 14.50 17.89
CA SER A 373 4.07 15.47 18.95
C SER A 373 3.29 16.67 18.45
N VAL A 374 3.72 17.29 17.35
CA VAL A 374 3.03 18.44 16.73
C VAL A 374 1.62 18.06 16.27
N GLU A 375 1.45 16.89 15.67
CA GLU A 375 0.13 16.39 15.27
C GLU A 375 -0.75 16.13 16.49
N GLY A 376 -0.21 15.55 17.56
CA GLY A 376 -0.94 15.32 18.81
C GLY A 376 -1.34 16.62 19.51
N GLU A 377 -0.48 17.64 19.53
CA GLU A 377 -0.81 18.97 20.05
C GLU A 377 -1.90 19.64 19.21
N ALA A 378 -1.77 19.63 17.88
CA ALA A 378 -2.77 20.18 16.98
C ALA A 378 -4.15 19.50 17.11
N LEU A 379 -4.17 18.17 17.35
CA LEU A 379 -5.40 17.44 17.62
C LEU A 379 -6.03 17.86 18.96
N ARG A 380 -5.25 18.00 20.03
CA ARG A 380 -5.73 18.46 21.33
C ARG A 380 -6.25 19.90 21.25
N GLU A 381 -5.50 20.79 20.62
CA GLU A 381 -5.94 22.17 20.39
C GLU A 381 -7.23 22.21 19.56
N GLY A 382 -7.36 21.34 18.55
CA GLY A 382 -8.58 21.22 17.74
C GLY A 382 -9.78 20.76 18.56
N LEU A 383 -9.63 19.71 19.38
CA LEU A 383 -10.70 19.20 20.26
C LEU A 383 -11.08 20.20 21.35
N SER A 384 -10.07 20.80 22.02
CA SER A 384 -10.31 21.81 23.07
C SER A 384 -10.96 23.06 22.49
N GLY A 385 -10.47 23.56 21.36
CA GLY A 385 -11.07 24.70 20.67
C GLY A 385 -12.50 24.40 20.17
N MET A 386 -12.78 23.16 19.78
CA MET A 386 -14.12 22.72 19.41
C MET A 386 -15.05 22.74 20.64
N ALA A 387 -14.61 22.24 21.80
CA ALA A 387 -15.38 22.30 23.04
C ALA A 387 -15.68 23.74 23.42
N GLU A 388 -14.70 24.64 23.38
CA GLU A 388 -14.89 26.07 23.69
C GLU A 388 -15.89 26.73 22.74
N ILE A 389 -15.73 26.54 21.43
CA ILE A 389 -16.62 27.13 20.41
C ILE A 389 -18.06 26.62 20.52
N LEU A 390 -18.22 25.33 20.79
CA LEU A 390 -19.53 24.68 20.87
C LEU A 390 -20.16 24.76 22.27
N GLY A 391 -19.41 25.16 23.29
CA GLY A 391 -19.84 25.23 24.67
C GLY A 391 -20.04 23.87 25.33
N LEU A 392 -19.17 22.90 24.96
CA LEU A 392 -19.13 21.58 25.59
C LEU A 392 -18.37 21.66 26.91
N GLU A 393 -18.75 20.86 27.89
CA GLU A 393 -18.08 20.82 29.21
C GLU A 393 -16.65 20.26 29.11
N GLU A 394 -16.46 19.26 28.22
CA GLU A 394 -15.17 18.62 27.97
C GLU A 394 -14.90 18.46 26.45
N PRO A 395 -13.62 18.35 26.04
CA PRO A 395 -13.31 18.04 24.65
C PRO A 395 -13.94 16.71 24.23
N PRO A 396 -14.62 16.64 23.06
CA PRO A 396 -15.30 15.43 22.64
C PRO A 396 -14.30 14.32 22.36
N HIS A 397 -14.43 13.19 23.06
CA HIS A 397 -13.63 11.99 22.83
C HIS A 397 -14.10 11.24 21.58
N ARG A 398 -15.45 11.10 21.43
CA ARG A 398 -16.06 10.39 20.30
C ARG A 398 -16.95 11.32 19.48
N ILE A 399 -16.59 11.47 18.20
CA ILE A 399 -17.35 12.27 17.23
C ILE A 399 -17.87 11.33 16.15
N GLU A 400 -19.17 11.36 15.88
CA GLU A 400 -19.79 10.67 14.75
C GLU A 400 -20.21 11.68 13.68
N ALA A 401 -19.72 11.53 12.46
CA ALA A 401 -20.09 12.40 11.35
C ALA A 401 -20.87 11.64 10.28
N PHE A 402 -21.93 12.27 9.78
CA PHE A 402 -22.86 11.69 8.82
C PHE A 402 -22.90 12.50 7.53
N ASP A 403 -22.84 11.80 6.39
CA ASP A 403 -23.01 12.35 5.05
C ASP A 403 -24.06 11.55 4.28
N ILE A 404 -24.91 12.24 3.52
CA ILE A 404 -25.87 11.63 2.61
C ILE A 404 -25.40 11.83 1.18
N SER A 405 -25.27 10.74 0.47
CA SER A 405 -24.84 10.76 -0.90
C SER A 405 -25.89 10.14 -1.81
N ASN A 406 -26.37 10.93 -2.76
CA ASN A 406 -27.36 10.54 -3.76
C ASN A 406 -26.69 9.98 -5.01
N THR A 407 -27.03 8.76 -5.40
CA THR A 407 -26.50 8.11 -6.62
C THR A 407 -27.45 8.20 -7.82
N GLY A 408 -28.04 9.36 -8.09
CA GLY A 408 -29.04 9.47 -9.16
C GLY A 408 -30.36 8.76 -8.78
N THR A 409 -31.12 8.27 -9.71
CA THR A 409 -32.56 7.98 -9.63
C THR A 409 -33.03 6.85 -8.72
N SER A 410 -32.18 6.10 -7.96
CA SER A 410 -32.72 4.87 -7.33
C SER A 410 -32.22 4.44 -5.95
N GLU A 411 -31.10 4.93 -5.43
CA GLU A 411 -30.65 4.51 -4.09
C GLU A 411 -29.98 5.66 -3.32
N ILE A 412 -30.53 6.00 -2.17
CA ILE A 412 -29.94 6.95 -1.23
C ILE A 412 -29.13 6.14 -0.21
N VAL A 413 -27.87 6.52 -0.02
CA VAL A 413 -26.97 5.91 0.96
C VAL A 413 -26.42 6.97 1.88
N ALA A 414 -26.48 6.70 3.19
CA ALA A 414 -25.78 7.51 4.18
C ALA A 414 -24.54 6.79 4.69
N SER A 415 -23.50 7.56 4.94
CA SER A 415 -22.27 7.12 5.56
C SER A 415 -22.13 7.71 6.95
N MET A 416 -21.61 6.91 7.89
CA MET A 416 -21.22 7.30 9.22
C MET A 416 -19.73 7.05 9.38
N VAL A 417 -18.97 8.08 9.69
CA VAL A 417 -17.58 7.97 10.09
C VAL A 417 -17.44 8.30 11.57
N VAL A 418 -16.47 7.69 12.22
CA VAL A 418 -16.24 7.84 13.66
C VAL A 418 -14.82 8.32 13.88
N PHE A 419 -14.67 9.33 14.72
CA PHE A 419 -13.39 9.83 15.20
C PHE A 419 -13.32 9.64 16.71
N GLU A 420 -12.22 9.12 17.21
CA GLU A 420 -11.90 8.96 18.62
C GLU A 420 -10.61 9.71 18.91
N ASP A 421 -10.61 10.59 19.90
CA ASP A 421 -9.49 11.51 20.22
C ASP A 421 -8.96 12.29 19.00
N GLY A 422 -9.87 12.69 18.10
CA GLY A 422 -9.56 13.40 16.85
C GLY A 422 -9.00 12.54 15.72
N LEU A 423 -8.83 11.22 15.93
CA LEU A 423 -8.33 10.29 14.92
C LEU A 423 -9.44 9.41 14.34
N PRO A 424 -9.36 9.04 13.04
CA PRO A 424 -10.40 8.24 12.38
C PRO A 424 -10.39 6.78 12.86
N SER A 425 -11.48 6.34 13.49
CA SER A 425 -11.71 4.95 13.95
C SER A 425 -12.42 4.14 12.87
N LYS A 426 -11.66 3.74 11.81
CA LYS A 426 -12.22 3.09 10.61
C LYS A 426 -13.00 1.80 10.87
N LYS A 427 -12.77 1.14 12.00
CA LYS A 427 -13.48 -0.08 12.41
C LYS A 427 -14.95 0.21 12.76
N GLU A 428 -15.21 1.44 13.20
CA GLU A 428 -16.52 1.92 13.62
C GLU A 428 -17.33 2.54 12.48
N TYR A 429 -16.77 2.71 11.28
CA TYR A 429 -17.48 3.26 10.12
C TYR A 429 -18.63 2.39 9.69
N ARG A 430 -19.77 3.01 9.35
CA ARG A 430 -20.98 2.29 8.92
C ARG A 430 -21.59 2.94 7.68
N ARG A 431 -22.31 2.12 6.93
CA ARG A 431 -23.10 2.52 5.77
C ARG A 431 -24.54 2.11 5.97
N PHE A 432 -25.44 3.02 5.67
CA PHE A 432 -26.88 2.81 5.81
C PHE A 432 -27.53 2.95 4.43
N LYS A 433 -28.23 1.91 3.99
CA LYS A 433 -29.12 2.00 2.84
C LYS A 433 -30.46 2.55 3.35
N VAL A 434 -30.88 3.71 2.80
CA VAL A 434 -32.16 4.34 3.14
C VAL A 434 -33.29 3.56 2.46
N LYS A 435 -34.38 3.30 3.17
CA LYS A 435 -35.51 2.48 2.71
C LYS A 435 -36.81 3.23 2.57
N SER A 436 -36.94 4.39 3.21
CA SER A 436 -38.25 5.04 3.49
C SER A 436 -38.70 6.08 2.48
N THR A 437 -37.89 6.46 1.49
CA THR A 437 -38.26 7.56 0.58
C THR A 437 -38.09 7.16 -0.88
N ASP A 438 -39.20 7.17 -1.61
CA ASP A 438 -39.24 7.09 -3.09
C ASP A 438 -38.93 8.45 -3.75
N LYS A 439 -38.72 9.52 -2.99
CA LYS A 439 -38.38 10.87 -3.46
C LYS A 439 -37.13 11.38 -2.73
N GLN A 440 -36.30 12.17 -3.43
CA GLN A 440 -35.13 12.86 -2.87
C GLN A 440 -35.52 13.80 -1.71
N ASN A 441 -35.52 13.24 -0.50
CA ASN A 441 -35.70 14.01 0.73
C ASN A 441 -34.55 13.68 1.68
N ASP A 442 -33.49 14.47 1.58
CA ASP A 442 -32.26 14.28 2.35
C ASP A 442 -32.52 14.40 3.87
N TYR A 443 -33.49 15.21 4.30
CA TYR A 443 -33.87 15.34 5.72
C TYR A 443 -34.46 14.05 6.27
N ALA A 444 -35.45 13.48 5.59
CA ALA A 444 -36.07 12.22 6.00
C ALA A 444 -35.09 11.06 5.98
N SER A 445 -34.19 11.05 4.99
CA SER A 445 -33.13 10.08 4.88
C SER A 445 -32.17 10.13 6.07
N MET A 446 -31.76 11.33 6.49
CA MET A 446 -30.89 11.53 7.64
C MET A 446 -31.59 11.12 8.94
N GLN A 447 -32.89 11.49 9.09
CA GLN A 447 -33.69 11.08 10.25
C GLN A 447 -33.78 9.55 10.39
N GLU A 448 -34.02 8.81 9.29
CA GLU A 448 -34.05 7.35 9.30
C GLU A 448 -32.71 6.76 9.77
N VAL A 449 -31.61 7.30 9.26
CA VAL A 449 -30.27 6.81 9.58
C VAL A 449 -29.94 7.01 11.06
N ILE A 450 -30.14 8.21 11.57
CA ILE A 450 -29.91 8.56 12.98
C ILE A 450 -30.82 7.72 13.89
N TYR A 451 -32.10 7.61 13.57
CA TYR A 451 -33.01 6.75 14.31
C TYR A 451 -32.53 5.30 14.38
N ARG A 452 -32.12 4.73 13.25
CA ARG A 452 -31.62 3.34 13.19
C ARG A 452 -30.32 3.17 13.95
N ARG A 453 -29.43 4.18 13.95
CA ARG A 453 -28.16 4.15 14.70
C ARG A 453 -28.43 4.07 16.20
N PHE A 454 -29.28 4.95 16.72
CA PHE A 454 -29.49 5.10 18.15
C PHE A 454 -30.48 4.08 18.73
N LYS A 455 -31.50 3.67 17.99
CA LYS A 455 -32.38 2.57 18.39
C LYS A 455 -31.66 1.24 18.58
N ARG A 456 -30.61 0.99 17.80
CA ARG A 456 -29.74 -0.18 18.01
C ARG A 456 -28.91 -0.07 19.29
N ALA A 457 -28.50 1.13 19.67
CA ALA A 457 -27.78 1.36 20.92
C ALA A 457 -28.64 1.02 22.15
N GLU A 458 -29.94 1.41 22.15
CA GLU A 458 -30.90 1.07 23.21
C GLU A 458 -31.10 -0.46 23.34
N THR A 459 -31.22 -1.16 22.22
CA THR A 459 -31.41 -2.63 22.21
C THR A 459 -30.19 -3.38 22.71
N GLU A 460 -29.01 -2.85 22.50
CA GLU A 460 -27.74 -3.46 22.95
C GLU A 460 -27.41 -3.14 24.42
N SER A 461 -27.92 -2.03 24.97
CA SER A 461 -27.71 -1.63 26.38
C SER A 461 -28.74 -2.17 27.37
N GLY A 462 -29.74 -2.92 26.92
CA GLY A 462 -30.71 -3.62 27.78
C GLY A 462 -31.76 -2.75 28.49
N THR A 463 -31.92 -1.48 28.10
CA THR A 463 -32.86 -0.53 28.68
C THR A 463 -34.06 -0.20 27.74
N GLY A 464 -34.52 -1.19 26.96
CA GLY A 464 -35.53 -0.95 25.93
C GLY A 464 -36.97 -0.91 26.40
N GLY A 465 -37.55 0.30 26.50
CA GLY A 465 -38.97 0.53 26.41
C GLY A 465 -39.42 0.60 24.94
N GLN A 466 -40.54 -0.03 24.60
CA GLN A 466 -41.11 0.00 23.24
C GLN A 466 -41.64 1.39 22.88
N VAL A 467 -40.97 2.08 21.96
CA VAL A 467 -41.50 3.28 21.28
C VAL A 467 -41.96 2.85 19.87
N PRO A 468 -43.19 3.24 19.41
CA PRO A 468 -43.70 2.84 18.11
C PRO A 468 -42.89 3.47 16.95
N CYS A 469 -42.48 2.63 16.02
CA CYS A 469 -41.81 3.05 14.78
C CYS A 469 -42.85 3.61 13.78
N PRO A 470 -42.60 4.77 13.14
CA PRO A 470 -43.49 5.30 12.11
C PRO A 470 -43.44 4.56 10.76
N VAL A 471 -42.64 3.51 10.63
CA VAL A 471 -42.46 2.75 9.37
C VAL A 471 -42.68 1.26 9.59
N GLN A 472 -43.57 0.64 8.79
CA GLN A 472 -43.95 -0.76 8.87
C GLN A 472 -42.76 -1.72 8.63
N GLU A 473 -42.52 -2.63 9.59
CA GLU A 473 -41.57 -3.72 9.50
C GLU A 473 -42.03 -4.80 8.50
N ARG A 474 -41.25 -5.01 7.45
CA ARG A 474 -41.22 -6.30 6.72
C ARG A 474 -39.76 -6.76 6.55
N ASP A 475 -39.57 -8.02 6.94
CA ASP A 475 -38.35 -8.85 6.77
C ASP A 475 -37.24 -8.72 7.83
N LYS A 476 -37.34 -9.60 8.83
CA LYS A 476 -36.28 -9.91 9.80
C LYS A 476 -35.27 -10.85 9.17
N VAL A 477 -34.04 -10.38 8.99
CA VAL A 477 -32.85 -11.25 8.83
C VAL A 477 -32.06 -11.17 10.14
N PRO A 478 -31.77 -12.27 10.85
CA PRO A 478 -30.96 -12.25 12.06
C PRO A 478 -29.50 -11.93 11.69
N VAL A 479 -28.98 -10.81 12.17
CA VAL A 479 -27.55 -10.47 12.09
C VAL A 479 -26.94 -10.72 13.46
N PRO A 480 -25.76 -11.37 13.57
CA PRO A 480 -25.12 -11.65 14.86
C PRO A 480 -24.90 -10.35 15.66
N LEU A 481 -25.30 -10.37 16.92
CA LEU A 481 -25.14 -9.32 17.91
C LEU A 481 -23.63 -9.05 18.14
N SER A 482 -23.11 -7.96 17.61
CA SER A 482 -21.83 -7.41 18.05
C SER A 482 -22.11 -6.15 18.85
N HIS A 483 -21.59 -6.06 20.09
CA HIS A 483 -21.73 -4.92 21.03
C HIS A 483 -21.13 -3.58 20.53
N LYS A 484 -21.20 -3.31 19.23
CA LYS A 484 -20.50 -2.21 18.56
C LYS A 484 -21.26 -0.88 18.54
N PHE A 485 -22.53 -0.86 18.89
CA PHE A 485 -23.35 0.35 18.88
C PHE A 485 -23.64 0.93 20.29
N SER A 486 -23.14 0.30 21.34
CA SER A 486 -23.38 0.70 22.72
C SER A 486 -22.70 2.04 23.12
N ASN A 487 -21.63 2.42 22.44
CA ASN A 487 -20.93 3.69 22.74
C ASN A 487 -21.65 4.86 22.07
N LEU A 488 -22.21 5.76 22.88
CA LEU A 488 -22.79 7.01 22.39
C LEU A 488 -21.68 8.01 22.04
N PRO A 489 -21.86 8.85 21.00
CA PRO A 489 -20.93 9.92 20.69
C PRO A 489 -21.12 11.12 21.63
N ASP A 490 -20.05 11.87 21.87
CA ASP A 490 -20.08 13.13 22.59
C ASP A 490 -20.54 14.28 21.68
N LEU A 491 -20.36 14.10 20.35
CA LEU A 491 -20.68 15.09 19.34
C LEU A 491 -21.13 14.42 18.04
N ILE A 492 -22.19 14.94 17.44
CA ILE A 492 -22.68 14.55 16.11
C ILE A 492 -22.42 15.70 15.13
N LEU A 493 -21.78 15.39 14.00
CA LEU A 493 -21.56 16.31 12.89
C LEU A 493 -22.33 15.85 11.65
N LEU A 494 -23.02 16.77 11.00
CA LEU A 494 -23.85 16.51 9.83
C LEU A 494 -23.28 17.27 8.62
N ASP A 495 -23.06 16.61 7.48
CA ASP A 495 -22.74 17.33 6.24
C ASP A 495 -24.02 17.97 5.69
N GLY A 496 -24.37 19.14 6.24
CA GLY A 496 -25.59 19.86 5.90
C GLY A 496 -25.81 21.08 6.79
N GLY A 497 -26.72 21.95 6.36
CA GLY A 497 -27.05 23.18 7.06
C GLY A 497 -28.09 23.01 8.18
N LEU A 498 -28.61 24.13 8.65
CA LEU A 498 -29.57 24.24 9.77
C LEU A 498 -30.80 23.32 9.63
N GLY A 499 -31.30 23.11 8.40
CA GLY A 499 -32.44 22.22 8.17
C GLY A 499 -32.18 20.77 8.60
N HIS A 500 -30.99 20.26 8.33
CA HIS A 500 -30.57 18.91 8.75
C HIS A 500 -30.47 18.85 10.28
N VAL A 501 -29.86 19.86 10.89
CA VAL A 501 -29.70 19.90 12.34
C VAL A 501 -31.06 19.92 13.06
N ASN A 502 -32.02 20.75 12.59
CA ASN A 502 -33.37 20.80 13.16
C ASN A 502 -34.09 19.46 13.07
N ALA A 503 -34.02 18.81 11.89
CA ALA A 503 -34.63 17.51 11.67
C ALA A 503 -34.05 16.42 12.59
N ILE A 504 -32.74 16.44 12.81
CA ILE A 504 -32.05 15.47 13.66
C ILE A 504 -32.23 15.76 15.15
N SER A 505 -32.21 17.03 15.56
CA SER A 505 -32.45 17.42 16.95
C SER A 505 -33.83 16.94 17.46
N GLN A 506 -34.83 16.88 16.58
CA GLN A 506 -36.11 16.31 16.92
C GLN A 506 -36.04 14.81 17.18
N VAL A 507 -35.36 14.05 16.30
CA VAL A 507 -35.18 12.60 16.45
C VAL A 507 -34.40 12.26 17.74
N LEU A 508 -33.34 13.02 18.04
CA LEU A 508 -32.55 12.82 19.28
C LEU A 508 -33.37 13.09 20.54
N LYS A 509 -34.23 14.11 20.52
CA LYS A 509 -35.17 14.39 21.62
C LYS A 509 -36.20 13.27 21.80
N ASP A 510 -36.76 12.76 20.70
CA ASP A 510 -37.76 11.68 20.73
C ASP A 510 -37.15 10.37 21.27
N LEU A 511 -35.82 10.17 21.08
CA LEU A 511 -35.04 9.06 21.61
C LEU A 511 -34.40 9.34 22.99
N ASN A 512 -34.67 10.49 23.59
CA ASN A 512 -34.11 10.93 24.87
C ASN A 512 -32.56 10.91 24.91
N ILE A 513 -31.93 11.31 23.79
CA ILE A 513 -30.46 11.35 23.65
C ILE A 513 -29.99 12.80 23.78
N GLY A 514 -29.10 13.03 24.75
CA GLY A 514 -28.56 14.36 25.06
C GLY A 514 -27.39 14.82 24.18
N THR A 515 -26.90 13.97 23.25
CA THR A 515 -25.75 14.30 22.41
C THR A 515 -26.05 15.48 21.50
N PRO A 516 -25.23 16.56 21.51
CA PRO A 516 -25.41 17.71 20.64
C PRO A 516 -25.09 17.38 19.18
N ALA A 517 -25.86 17.97 18.25
CA ALA A 517 -25.69 17.82 16.82
C ALA A 517 -25.46 19.17 16.15
N TYR A 518 -24.46 19.24 15.28
CA TYR A 518 -24.09 20.43 14.52
C TYR A 518 -23.99 20.12 13.03
N GLY A 519 -24.37 21.10 12.20
CA GLY A 519 -24.19 21.04 10.76
C GLY A 519 -22.85 21.66 10.36
N MET A 520 -22.12 20.98 9.48
CA MET A 520 -20.90 21.49 8.85
C MET A 520 -21.27 22.31 7.62
N VAL A 521 -21.05 23.63 7.67
CA VAL A 521 -21.42 24.56 6.61
C VAL A 521 -20.24 24.86 5.70
N LYS A 522 -20.51 24.87 4.38
CA LYS A 522 -19.53 25.19 3.33
C LYS A 522 -19.71 26.62 2.82
N ASP A 523 -18.64 27.23 2.33
CA ASP A 523 -18.69 28.47 1.59
C ASP A 523 -19.06 28.24 0.10
N ASP A 524 -19.17 29.31 -0.67
CA ASP A 524 -19.50 29.27 -2.11
C ASP A 524 -18.46 28.49 -2.95
N ASN A 525 -17.28 28.27 -2.41
CA ASN A 525 -16.22 27.46 -3.02
C ASN A 525 -16.19 26.01 -2.51
N HIS A 526 -17.26 25.56 -1.84
CA HIS A 526 -17.40 24.23 -1.23
C HIS A 526 -16.35 23.90 -0.15
N ARG A 527 -15.76 24.92 0.53
CA ARG A 527 -14.83 24.74 1.64
C ARG A 527 -15.54 24.89 2.97
N THR A 528 -15.14 24.11 3.96
CA THR A 528 -15.66 24.21 5.33
C THR A 528 -15.49 25.64 5.85
N ARG A 529 -16.59 26.23 6.31
CA ARG A 529 -16.67 27.62 6.80
C ARG A 529 -16.98 27.68 8.28
N GLY A 530 -17.93 26.87 8.72
CA GLY A 530 -18.48 27.01 10.05
C GLY A 530 -19.26 25.81 10.52
N LEU A 531 -19.72 25.92 11.76
CA LEU A 531 -20.65 24.99 12.40
C LEU A 531 -21.94 25.70 12.71
N VAL A 532 -23.10 25.04 12.49
CA VAL A 532 -24.42 25.58 12.71
C VAL A 532 -25.24 24.70 13.63
N MET A 533 -25.96 25.33 14.56
CA MET A 533 -26.99 24.72 15.42
C MET A 533 -28.21 25.64 15.46
N PRO A 534 -29.40 25.21 15.98
CA PRO A 534 -30.55 26.05 16.12
C PRO A 534 -30.24 27.36 16.91
N GLY A 535 -30.46 28.50 16.26
CA GLY A 535 -30.22 29.82 16.84
C GLY A 535 -28.75 30.30 16.85
N ARG A 536 -27.79 29.51 16.37
CA ARG A 536 -26.38 29.91 16.36
C ARG A 536 -25.63 29.33 15.15
N GLU A 537 -24.97 30.20 14.41
CA GLU A 537 -23.94 29.83 13.42
C GLU A 537 -22.60 30.38 13.89
N THR A 538 -21.57 29.56 13.89
CA THR A 538 -20.22 29.91 14.33
C THR A 538 -19.22 29.75 13.19
N ASP A 539 -18.58 30.87 12.82
CA ASP A 539 -17.48 30.86 11.83
C ASP A 539 -16.20 30.34 12.49
N ILE A 540 -15.68 29.23 11.99
CA ILE A 540 -14.47 28.59 12.54
C ILE A 540 -13.19 28.93 11.77
N ARG A 541 -13.26 29.77 10.72
CA ARG A 541 -12.08 30.11 9.89
C ARG A 541 -10.98 30.82 10.66
N LYS A 542 -11.32 31.50 11.75
CA LYS A 542 -10.36 32.18 12.62
C LYS A 542 -9.63 31.24 13.59
N ASN A 543 -10.17 30.04 13.83
CA ASN A 543 -9.55 29.03 14.66
C ASN A 543 -9.00 27.89 13.77
N LEU A 544 -7.73 28.02 13.39
CA LEU A 544 -7.10 27.11 12.43
C LEU A 544 -7.07 25.64 12.88
N PRO A 545 -6.77 25.28 14.15
CA PRO A 545 -6.85 23.90 14.62
C PRO A 545 -8.25 23.30 14.48
N VAL A 546 -9.31 24.02 14.89
CA VAL A 546 -10.70 23.58 14.76
C VAL A 546 -11.11 23.44 13.30
N LEU A 547 -10.76 24.43 12.46
CA LEU A 547 -11.05 24.38 11.03
C LEU A 547 -10.42 23.13 10.37
N ARG A 548 -9.16 22.84 10.66
CA ARG A 548 -8.46 21.66 10.14
C ARG A 548 -9.14 20.36 10.57
N MET A 549 -9.53 20.26 11.83
CA MET A 549 -10.21 19.09 12.37
C MET A 549 -11.57 18.87 11.72
N VAL A 550 -12.44 19.89 11.70
CA VAL A 550 -13.77 19.80 11.08
C VAL A 550 -13.66 19.49 9.59
N THR A 551 -12.71 20.12 8.87
CA THR A 551 -12.46 19.82 7.45
C THR A 551 -12.03 18.37 7.26
N SER A 552 -11.11 17.86 8.09
CA SER A 552 -10.67 16.46 8.03
C SER A 552 -11.83 15.47 8.25
N ILE A 553 -12.72 15.76 9.20
CA ILE A 553 -13.90 14.94 9.47
C ILE A 553 -14.87 14.98 8.28
N GLN A 554 -15.12 16.17 7.72
CA GLN A 554 -16.02 16.36 6.58
C GLN A 554 -15.49 15.66 5.33
N ASP A 555 -14.21 15.83 5.02
CA ASP A 555 -13.56 15.20 3.89
C ASP A 555 -13.59 13.67 3.99
N GLU A 556 -13.37 13.12 5.19
CA GLU A 556 -13.40 11.68 5.42
C GLU A 556 -14.82 11.10 5.29
N ALA A 557 -15.85 11.82 5.80
CA ALA A 557 -17.25 11.44 5.63
C ALA A 557 -17.62 11.40 4.14
N HIS A 558 -17.27 12.44 3.41
CA HIS A 558 -17.50 12.53 1.97
C HIS A 558 -16.71 11.47 1.19
N ARG A 559 -15.44 11.28 1.51
CA ARG A 559 -14.58 10.23 0.89
C ARG A 559 -15.20 8.85 1.04
N PHE A 560 -15.67 8.52 2.25
CA PHE A 560 -16.27 7.22 2.57
C PHE A 560 -17.59 6.99 1.83
N ALA A 561 -18.40 8.04 1.66
CA ALA A 561 -19.63 8.02 0.88
C ALA A 561 -19.36 7.83 -0.61
N VAL A 562 -18.42 8.60 -1.20
CA VAL A 562 -18.07 8.53 -2.62
C VAL A 562 -17.47 7.18 -3.00
N GLU A 563 -16.60 6.61 -2.14
CA GLU A 563 -16.02 5.29 -2.38
C GLU A 563 -17.08 4.18 -2.51
N TYR A 564 -18.12 4.26 -1.70
CA TYR A 564 -19.22 3.31 -1.76
C TYR A 564 -20.06 3.47 -3.03
N ASN A 565 -20.38 4.70 -3.40
CA ASN A 565 -21.11 5.00 -4.61
C ASN A 565 -20.37 4.51 -5.86
N ARG A 566 -19.04 4.67 -5.87
CA ARG A 566 -18.20 4.12 -6.94
C ARG A 566 -18.30 2.60 -7.00
N LYS A 567 -18.19 1.89 -5.88
CA LYS A 567 -18.35 0.43 -5.81
C LYS A 567 -19.74 -0.05 -6.28
N LEU A 568 -20.79 0.69 -5.93
CA LEU A 568 -22.16 0.40 -6.38
C LEU A 568 -22.30 0.60 -7.91
N ARG A 569 -21.75 1.69 -8.44
CA ARG A 569 -21.75 1.95 -9.90
C ARG A 569 -20.95 0.88 -10.65
N GLU A 570 -19.76 0.51 -10.18
CA GLU A 570 -18.95 -0.56 -10.74
C GLU A 570 -19.73 -1.89 -10.73
N LYS A 571 -20.43 -2.20 -9.64
CA LYS A 571 -21.26 -3.41 -9.52
C LYS A 571 -22.45 -3.38 -10.48
N ARG A 572 -23.13 -2.24 -10.65
CA ARG A 572 -24.25 -2.08 -11.59
C ARG A 572 -23.77 -2.17 -13.04
N TYR A 573 -22.70 -1.47 -13.37
CA TYR A 573 -22.08 -1.52 -14.70
C TYR A 573 -21.66 -2.96 -15.04
N THR A 574 -21.07 -3.67 -14.08
CA THR A 574 -20.71 -5.09 -14.18
C THR A 574 -21.94 -5.97 -14.46
N VAL A 575 -23.04 -5.67 -13.79
CA VAL A 575 -24.31 -6.39 -13.94
C VAL A 575 -24.94 -6.11 -15.30
N SER A 576 -24.93 -4.86 -15.78
CA SER A 576 -25.53 -4.43 -17.03
C SER A 576 -24.85 -5.04 -18.26
N ILE A 577 -23.52 -5.05 -18.32
CA ILE A 577 -22.78 -5.62 -19.46
C ILE A 577 -23.09 -7.11 -19.68
N LEU A 578 -23.16 -7.89 -18.61
CA LEU A 578 -23.49 -9.31 -18.71
C LEU A 578 -24.96 -9.58 -19.08
N ASP A 579 -25.86 -8.59 -18.89
CA ASP A 579 -27.26 -8.67 -19.31
C ASP A 579 -27.43 -8.45 -20.82
N GLU A 580 -26.46 -7.82 -21.48
CA GLU A 580 -26.44 -7.59 -22.91
C GLU A 580 -26.02 -8.84 -23.70
N ILE A 581 -25.44 -9.85 -23.02
CA ILE A 581 -25.01 -11.09 -23.67
C ILE A 581 -26.17 -12.08 -23.74
N GLU A 582 -26.63 -12.37 -24.96
CA GLU A 582 -27.72 -13.29 -25.21
C GLU A 582 -27.42 -14.69 -24.67
N GLY A 583 -28.32 -15.23 -23.84
CA GLY A 583 -28.18 -16.57 -23.23
C GLY A 583 -27.48 -16.59 -21.86
N ILE A 584 -27.09 -15.42 -21.33
CA ILE A 584 -26.54 -15.29 -19.97
C ILE A 584 -27.63 -14.81 -19.01
N GLY A 585 -28.39 -15.76 -18.46
CA GLY A 585 -29.39 -15.45 -17.44
C GLY A 585 -28.80 -15.23 -16.04
N PRO A 586 -29.62 -14.81 -15.05
CA PRO A 586 -29.17 -14.42 -13.70
C PRO A 586 -28.33 -15.48 -12.98
N LYS A 587 -28.62 -16.76 -13.17
CA LYS A 587 -27.87 -17.86 -12.54
C LYS A 587 -26.44 -17.96 -13.07
N ARG A 588 -26.27 -17.94 -14.42
CA ARG A 588 -24.96 -17.99 -15.07
C ARG A 588 -24.11 -16.76 -14.77
N LYS A 589 -24.73 -15.59 -14.80
CA LYS A 589 -24.13 -14.33 -14.44
C LYS A 589 -23.54 -14.34 -13.02
N ASN A 590 -24.34 -14.78 -12.04
CA ASN A 590 -23.87 -14.89 -10.65
C ASN A 590 -22.73 -15.91 -10.51
N ALA A 591 -22.78 -17.04 -11.22
CA ALA A 591 -21.71 -18.04 -11.21
C ALA A 591 -20.41 -17.48 -11.80
N LEU A 592 -20.47 -16.78 -12.95
CA LEU A 592 -19.33 -16.12 -13.57
C LEU A 592 -18.72 -15.06 -12.64
N LEU A 593 -19.53 -14.19 -12.05
CA LEU A 593 -19.05 -13.16 -11.12
C LEU A 593 -18.48 -13.75 -9.84
N LYS A 594 -19.02 -14.84 -9.35
CA LYS A 594 -18.49 -15.55 -8.17
C LYS A 594 -17.14 -16.19 -8.46
N HIS A 595 -16.96 -16.75 -9.65
CA HIS A 595 -15.71 -17.43 -10.05
C HIS A 595 -14.59 -16.43 -10.40
N PHE A 596 -14.86 -15.45 -11.27
CA PHE A 596 -13.85 -14.52 -11.77
C PHE A 596 -13.69 -13.24 -10.94
N GLY A 597 -14.69 -12.87 -10.14
CA GLY A 597 -14.67 -11.68 -9.27
C GLY A 597 -14.82 -10.33 -9.97
N SER A 598 -14.55 -10.23 -11.29
CA SER A 598 -14.68 -8.99 -12.05
C SER A 598 -14.90 -9.24 -13.55
N ILE A 599 -15.55 -8.28 -14.26
CA ILE A 599 -15.69 -8.32 -15.72
C ILE A 599 -14.34 -8.31 -16.43
N SER A 600 -13.37 -7.57 -15.94
CA SER A 600 -12.04 -7.53 -16.54
C SER A 600 -11.38 -8.91 -16.60
N ARG A 601 -11.59 -9.74 -15.58
CA ARG A 601 -11.12 -11.13 -15.58
C ARG A 601 -11.95 -12.03 -16.50
N ILE A 602 -13.28 -11.83 -16.56
CA ILE A 602 -14.16 -12.54 -17.52
C ILE A 602 -13.75 -12.20 -18.97
N ARG A 603 -13.44 -10.93 -19.25
CA ARG A 603 -12.97 -10.48 -20.58
C ARG A 603 -11.62 -11.09 -20.98
N GLN A 604 -10.74 -11.37 -20.01
CA GLN A 604 -9.40 -11.96 -20.23
C GLN A 604 -9.41 -13.49 -20.21
N ALA A 605 -10.49 -14.10 -19.74
CA ALA A 605 -10.63 -15.55 -19.61
C ALA A 605 -10.74 -16.21 -20.99
N GLY A 606 -10.04 -17.34 -21.16
CA GLY A 606 -10.16 -18.18 -22.33
C GLY A 606 -11.48 -18.98 -22.34
N LEU A 607 -11.78 -19.61 -23.48
CA LEU A 607 -12.98 -20.42 -23.64
C LEU A 607 -13.05 -21.55 -22.59
N ASP A 608 -11.92 -22.20 -22.34
CA ASP A 608 -11.82 -23.32 -21.40
C ASP A 608 -12.02 -22.86 -19.95
N ASP A 609 -11.50 -21.67 -19.58
CA ASP A 609 -11.68 -21.08 -18.26
C ASP A 609 -13.17 -20.75 -18.00
N LEU A 610 -13.86 -20.21 -19.01
CA LEU A 610 -15.29 -19.90 -18.94
C LEU A 610 -16.15 -21.16 -18.82
N MET A 611 -15.78 -22.22 -19.53
CA MET A 611 -16.45 -23.53 -19.45
C MET A 611 -16.25 -24.22 -18.09
N GLY A 612 -15.19 -23.89 -17.37
CA GLY A 612 -14.95 -24.38 -16.01
C GLY A 612 -15.93 -23.84 -14.95
N VAL A 613 -16.77 -22.85 -15.30
CA VAL A 613 -17.76 -22.28 -14.39
C VAL A 613 -19.07 -23.10 -14.41
N GLU A 614 -19.53 -23.51 -13.25
CA GLU A 614 -20.75 -24.30 -13.08
C GLU A 614 -21.96 -23.62 -13.77
N GLY A 615 -22.63 -24.36 -14.68
CA GLY A 615 -23.79 -23.88 -15.40
C GLY A 615 -23.51 -23.07 -16.66
N VAL A 616 -22.25 -22.85 -17.05
CA VAL A 616 -21.86 -22.22 -18.32
C VAL A 616 -21.61 -23.29 -19.37
N SER A 617 -22.46 -23.33 -20.41
CA SER A 617 -22.27 -24.23 -21.56
C SER A 617 -21.25 -23.65 -22.54
N ARG A 618 -20.69 -24.50 -23.40
CA ARG A 618 -19.78 -24.10 -24.48
C ARG A 618 -20.34 -22.97 -25.35
N SER A 619 -21.60 -23.08 -25.75
CA SER A 619 -22.28 -22.04 -26.53
C SER A 619 -22.41 -20.71 -25.78
N ALA A 620 -22.60 -20.74 -24.46
CA ALA A 620 -22.61 -19.52 -23.63
C ALA A 620 -21.21 -18.91 -23.49
N ALA A 621 -20.16 -19.73 -23.34
CA ALA A 621 -18.77 -19.27 -23.29
C ALA A 621 -18.32 -18.64 -24.62
N GLU A 622 -18.69 -19.24 -25.75
CA GLU A 622 -18.43 -18.70 -27.11
C GLU A 622 -19.07 -17.31 -27.28
N LYS A 623 -20.35 -17.14 -26.91
CA LYS A 623 -21.04 -15.85 -26.95
C LYS A 623 -20.38 -14.78 -26.05
N ILE A 624 -19.86 -15.15 -24.90
CA ILE A 624 -19.10 -14.23 -24.03
C ILE A 624 -17.81 -13.77 -24.72
N CYS A 625 -17.05 -14.70 -25.29
CA CYS A 625 -15.81 -14.38 -26.01
C CYS A 625 -16.09 -13.48 -27.22
N GLU A 626 -17.14 -13.78 -28.01
CA GLU A 626 -17.52 -12.99 -29.18
C GLU A 626 -17.96 -11.58 -28.81
N PHE A 627 -18.77 -11.43 -27.78
CA PHE A 627 -19.22 -10.12 -27.25
C PHE A 627 -18.04 -9.23 -26.91
N PHE A 628 -17.10 -9.73 -26.09
CA PHE A 628 -15.94 -8.95 -25.66
C PHE A 628 -14.89 -8.73 -26.76
N SER A 629 -14.83 -9.61 -27.78
CA SER A 629 -13.97 -9.40 -28.95
C SER A 629 -14.51 -8.28 -29.85
N ASN A 630 -15.82 -8.19 -30.00
CA ASN A 630 -16.48 -7.15 -30.79
C ASN A 630 -16.42 -5.76 -30.12
N GLU A 631 -16.39 -5.71 -28.77
CA GLU A 631 -16.19 -4.46 -28.02
C GLU A 631 -14.75 -3.92 -28.10
N ALA A 632 -13.76 -4.78 -28.26
CA ALA A 632 -12.35 -4.37 -28.39
C ALA A 632 -12.01 -3.74 -29.76
N GLY A 633 -12.91 -3.85 -30.72
CA GLY A 633 -12.79 -3.27 -32.07
C GLY A 633 -13.46 -1.89 -32.24
N LYS A 634 -14.21 -1.42 -31.26
CA LYS A 634 -14.75 -0.06 -31.17
C LYS A 634 -13.95 0.80 -30.21
#